data_664a91087ba8cf589d0bb3deb8c5a16e
#
_entry.id   664a91087ba8cf589d0bb3deb8c5a16e
#
_cell.length_a   1.000
_cell.length_b   1.000
_cell.length_c   1.000
_cell.angle_alpha   90.00
_cell.angle_beta   90.00
_cell.angle_gamma   90.00
#
_symmetry.space_group_name_H-M   'P 1'
#
loop_
_entity.id
_entity.type
_entity.pdbx_description
1 polymer ?
#
loop_
_entity_poly.entity_id
_entity_poly.type
_entity_poly.pdbx_seq_one_letter_code
_entity_poly.pdbx_strand_id
1 'polypeptide(L)'
;EVDIGAKPAQGGARRVMPDPRSPVGEALMQIQKRDRGFDPNRFLDGAEAAFGMIVEAFARGDRATLKPLLSDEAYAGFDQAIAAREAAGETQRTELRSVEESGIEAAELRGNIAEVTVRLVTDQINLVQARDGSIVSGAEAVTEMTDVWTFQRDVTSSDPSWKLVGSTSA
;
A
#
# COMPACT_ATOMS: atom_id res chain seq x y z
N GLU A 1 27.49 -0.02 15.67
CA GLU A 1 27.05 -0.10 15.28
C GLU A 1 26.28 -0.44 14.75
N VAL A 2 26.36 -1.02 14.52
CA VAL A 2 25.74 -1.38 13.93
C VAL A 2 24.78 -1.35 13.61
N ASP A 3 24.73 -1.62 13.69
CA ASP A 3 23.84 -1.76 13.27
C ASP A 3 23.00 -1.33 12.90
N ILE A 4 23.08 -1.27 13.41
CA ILE A 4 22.26 -0.64 12.89
C ILE A 4 21.80 -0.83 11.73
N GLY A 5 22.67 -1.17 11.20
CA GLY A 5 22.47 -1.53 9.89
C GLY A 5 21.33 -2.39 9.70
N ALA A 6 21.25 -3.30 10.49
CA ALA A 6 20.26 -4.27 10.28
C ALA A 6 18.89 -3.66 10.23
N LYS A 7 18.74 -2.67 10.90
CA LYS A 7 17.58 -2.02 10.91
C LYS A 7 17.09 -1.61 9.63
N PRO A 8 17.89 -1.06 8.85
CA PRO A 8 17.52 -0.67 7.52
C PRO A 8 16.90 -1.82 6.80
N ALA A 9 17.42 -2.96 7.00
CA ALA A 9 16.93 -4.10 6.28
C ALA A 9 15.53 -4.44 6.67
N GLN A 10 15.15 -4.15 7.87
CA GLN A 10 13.86 -4.48 8.23
C GLN A 10 12.93 -3.39 8.16
N GLY A 11 13.22 -2.36 8.42
CA GLY A 11 12.33 -1.32 8.39
C GLY A 11 13.01 -0.14 7.89
N GLY A 12 13.84 -0.30 6.95
CA GLY A 12 14.69 0.72 6.45
C GLY A 12 14.01 1.91 5.81
N ALA A 13 12.72 1.90 5.65
CA ALA A 13 12.03 3.01 5.01
C ALA A 13 12.19 4.28 5.83
N ARG A 14 12.55 5.36 5.14
CA ARG A 14 12.54 6.68 5.73
C ARG A 14 11.07 7.09 5.88
N ARG A 15 10.71 7.64 7.03
CA ARG A 15 9.33 7.99 7.30
C ARG A 15 9.13 9.49 7.36
N VAL A 16 8.09 9.94 6.67
CA VAL A 16 7.72 11.36 6.63
C VAL A 16 6.39 11.49 7.37
N MET A 17 6.44 12.18 8.52
CA MET A 17 5.27 12.39 9.34
C MET A 17 4.82 13.84 9.23
N PRO A 18 3.50 14.10 9.24
CA PRO A 18 3.02 15.46 9.20
C PRO A 18 3.31 16.19 10.51
N ASP A 19 3.43 17.51 10.42
CA ASP A 19 3.55 18.36 11.62
C ASP A 19 2.28 18.11 12.46
N PRO A 20 2.42 17.83 13.76
CA PRO A 20 1.26 17.62 14.62
C PRO A 20 0.26 18.76 14.62
N ARG A 21 0.70 19.96 14.29
CA ARG A 21 -0.18 21.14 14.26
C ARG A 21 -0.80 21.39 12.91
N SER A 22 -0.42 20.60 11.90
CA SER A 22 -1.03 20.72 10.56
C SER A 22 -2.43 20.11 10.57
N PRO A 23 -3.26 20.42 9.59
CA PRO A 23 -4.57 19.76 9.47
C PRO A 23 -4.48 18.23 9.45
N VAL A 24 -3.47 17.69 8.78
CA VAL A 24 -3.27 16.25 8.73
C VAL A 24 -2.92 15.70 10.12
N GLY A 25 -2.00 16.39 10.82
CA GLY A 25 -1.63 16.00 12.18
C GLY A 25 -2.81 16.04 13.13
N GLU A 26 -3.65 17.06 13.00
CA GLU A 26 -4.86 17.17 13.81
C GLU A 26 -5.84 16.05 13.52
N ALA A 27 -6.01 15.69 12.25
CA ALA A 27 -6.89 14.59 11.87
C ALA A 27 -6.40 13.27 12.45
N LEU A 28 -5.09 13.05 12.47
CA LEU A 28 -4.52 11.84 13.09
C LEU A 28 -4.82 11.80 14.58
N MET A 29 -4.77 12.95 15.25
CA MET A 29 -5.11 13.03 16.66
C MET A 29 -6.58 12.72 16.89
N GLN A 30 -7.47 13.16 16.01
CA GLN A 30 -8.88 12.86 16.12
C GLN A 30 -9.12 11.35 15.96
N ILE A 31 -8.42 10.71 15.04
CA ILE A 31 -8.51 9.27 14.86
C ILE A 31 -8.05 8.56 16.13
N GLN A 32 -6.94 9.01 16.71
CA GLN A 32 -6.39 8.42 17.92
C GLN A 32 -7.36 8.54 19.11
N LYS A 33 -8.09 9.63 19.19
CA LYS A 33 -9.08 9.80 20.26
C LYS A 33 -10.22 8.79 20.15
N ARG A 34 -10.57 8.40 18.93
CA ARG A 34 -11.65 7.43 18.69
C ARG A 34 -11.12 5.99 18.74
N ASP A 35 -9.85 5.80 18.43
CA ASP A 35 -9.20 4.50 18.40
C ASP A 35 -7.87 4.64 19.14
N ARG A 36 -7.87 4.32 20.41
CA ARG A 36 -6.70 4.54 21.26
C ARG A 36 -5.51 3.67 20.89
N GLY A 37 -5.75 2.59 20.17
CA GLY A 37 -4.68 1.74 19.68
C GLY A 37 -4.00 2.28 18.43
N PHE A 38 -4.53 3.35 17.84
CA PHE A 38 -3.96 3.91 16.63
C PHE A 38 -2.64 4.63 16.92
N ASP A 39 -1.58 4.21 16.24
CA ASP A 39 -0.27 4.83 16.31
C ASP A 39 0.23 5.00 14.88
N PRO A 40 0.56 6.24 14.46
CA PRO A 40 0.95 6.47 13.06
C PRO A 40 2.13 5.64 12.58
N ASN A 41 3.14 5.41 13.44
CA ASN A 41 4.28 4.59 13.03
C ASN A 41 3.88 3.13 12.85
N ARG A 42 3.07 2.60 13.75
CA ARG A 42 2.59 1.23 13.64
C ARG A 42 1.65 1.10 12.45
N PHE A 43 0.86 2.15 12.17
CA PHE A 43 0.02 2.17 10.97
C PHE A 43 0.88 2.07 9.71
N LEU A 44 1.99 2.81 9.64
CA LEU A 44 2.87 2.74 8.48
C LEU A 44 3.55 1.38 8.35
N ASP A 45 3.88 0.72 9.47
CA ASP A 45 4.37 -0.66 9.40
C ASP A 45 3.37 -1.54 8.67
N GLY A 46 2.09 -1.42 9.04
CA GLY A 46 1.04 -2.21 8.41
C GLY A 46 0.79 -1.82 6.96
N ALA A 47 0.86 -0.53 6.65
CA ALA A 47 0.66 -0.04 5.28
C ALA A 47 1.77 -0.53 4.36
N GLU A 48 3.02 -0.50 4.81
CA GLU A 48 4.14 -1.01 4.03
C GLU A 48 4.00 -2.51 3.79
N ALA A 49 3.61 -3.27 4.81
CA ALA A 49 3.41 -4.70 4.67
C ALA A 49 2.25 -5.00 3.71
N ALA A 50 1.14 -4.28 3.84
CA ALA A 50 -0.01 -4.47 2.96
C ALA A 50 0.34 -4.12 1.52
N PHE A 51 1.13 -3.06 1.31
CA PHE A 51 1.55 -2.66 -0.02
C PHE A 51 2.29 -3.82 -0.70
N GLY A 52 3.27 -4.41 -0.03
CA GLY A 52 4.04 -5.52 -0.59
C GLY A 52 3.15 -6.71 -0.91
N MET A 53 2.25 -7.07 0.01
CA MET A 53 1.34 -8.19 -0.21
C MET A 53 0.43 -7.93 -1.40
N ILE A 54 -0.11 -6.72 -1.50
CA ILE A 54 -1.08 -6.38 -2.56
C ILE A 54 -0.42 -6.37 -3.93
N VAL A 55 0.72 -5.69 -4.08
CA VAL A 55 1.34 -5.59 -5.41
C VAL A 55 1.80 -6.96 -5.91
N GLU A 56 2.31 -7.81 -5.03
CA GLU A 56 2.77 -9.13 -5.44
C GLU A 56 1.60 -10.08 -5.69
N ALA A 57 0.57 -10.02 -4.86
CA ALA A 57 -0.63 -10.84 -5.08
C ALA A 57 -1.35 -10.43 -6.38
N PHE A 58 -1.41 -9.14 -6.65
CA PHE A 58 -2.00 -8.64 -7.90
C PHE A 58 -1.24 -9.20 -9.11
N ALA A 59 0.08 -9.19 -9.05
CA ALA A 59 0.90 -9.70 -10.14
C ALA A 59 0.65 -11.18 -10.39
N ARG A 60 0.48 -11.95 -9.31
CA ARG A 60 0.23 -13.39 -9.43
C ARG A 60 -1.23 -13.72 -9.76
N GLY A 61 -2.13 -12.74 -9.71
CA GLY A 61 -3.56 -13.00 -9.86
C GLY A 61 -4.15 -13.70 -8.66
N ASP A 62 -3.58 -13.50 -7.49
CA ASP A 62 -3.98 -14.18 -6.25
C ASP A 62 -5.13 -13.42 -5.59
N ARG A 63 -6.33 -13.71 -6.05
CA ARG A 63 -7.54 -13.04 -5.57
C ARG A 63 -7.84 -13.33 -4.11
N ALA A 64 -7.50 -14.51 -3.64
CA ALA A 64 -7.76 -14.91 -2.25
C ALA A 64 -6.96 -14.06 -1.27
N THR A 65 -5.71 -13.75 -1.59
CA THR A 65 -4.88 -12.86 -0.77
C THR A 65 -5.39 -11.42 -0.83
N LEU A 66 -5.84 -10.98 -2.00
CA LEU A 66 -6.28 -9.60 -2.19
C LEU A 66 -7.57 -9.27 -1.45
N LYS A 67 -8.51 -10.20 -1.45
CA LYS A 67 -9.87 -9.90 -0.99
C LYS A 67 -9.95 -9.33 0.42
N PRO A 68 -9.27 -9.87 1.43
CA PRO A 68 -9.36 -9.31 2.78
C PRO A 68 -8.60 -7.99 2.95
N LEU A 69 -7.74 -7.62 2.00
CA LEU A 69 -6.92 -6.40 2.11
C LEU A 69 -7.57 -5.19 1.43
N LEU A 70 -8.61 -5.41 0.64
CA LEU A 70 -9.23 -4.38 -0.19
C LEU A 70 -10.69 -4.19 0.19
N SER A 71 -11.19 -2.97 0.02
CA SER A 71 -12.65 -2.76 0.07
C SER A 71 -13.29 -3.50 -1.09
N ASP A 72 -14.59 -3.72 -1.02
CA ASP A 72 -15.30 -4.42 -2.11
C ASP A 72 -15.13 -3.69 -3.44
N GLU A 73 -15.20 -2.36 -3.41
CA GLU A 73 -15.06 -1.57 -4.61
C GLU A 73 -13.65 -1.63 -5.18
N ALA A 74 -12.64 -1.52 -4.32
CA ALA A 74 -11.26 -1.63 -4.76
C ALA A 74 -10.98 -3.03 -5.30
N TYR A 75 -11.51 -4.05 -4.63
CA TYR A 75 -11.34 -5.43 -5.08
C TYR A 75 -11.92 -5.62 -6.49
N ALA A 76 -13.10 -5.07 -6.76
CA ALA A 76 -13.72 -5.20 -8.08
C ALA A 76 -12.80 -4.65 -9.17
N GLY A 77 -12.14 -3.52 -8.93
CA GLY A 77 -11.21 -2.96 -9.90
C GLY A 77 -9.98 -3.83 -10.11
N PHE A 78 -9.41 -4.37 -9.04
CA PHE A 78 -8.26 -5.26 -9.13
C PHE A 78 -8.64 -6.56 -9.86
N ASP A 79 -9.81 -7.10 -9.54
CA ASP A 79 -10.32 -8.31 -10.16
C ASP A 79 -10.50 -8.13 -11.67
N GLN A 80 -11.05 -6.99 -12.09
CA GLN A 80 -11.22 -6.69 -13.50
C GLN A 80 -9.88 -6.61 -14.23
N ALA A 81 -8.88 -5.98 -13.59
CA ALA A 81 -7.57 -5.85 -14.20
C ALA A 81 -6.89 -7.22 -14.35
N ILE A 82 -7.03 -8.08 -13.34
CA ILE A 82 -6.50 -9.44 -13.42
C ILE A 82 -7.20 -10.22 -14.52
N ALA A 83 -8.53 -10.12 -14.61
CA ALA A 83 -9.31 -10.84 -15.62
C ALA A 83 -8.91 -10.39 -17.03
N ALA A 84 -8.70 -9.09 -17.23
CA ALA A 84 -8.29 -8.56 -18.53
C ALA A 84 -6.92 -9.09 -18.94
N ARG A 85 -6.00 -9.14 -17.99
CA ARG A 85 -4.65 -9.67 -18.22
C ARG A 85 -4.70 -11.15 -18.58
N GLU A 86 -5.51 -11.91 -17.85
CA GLU A 86 -5.69 -13.34 -18.12
C GLU A 86 -6.30 -13.57 -19.50
N ALA A 87 -7.30 -12.77 -19.87
CA ALA A 87 -7.93 -12.89 -21.18
C ALA A 87 -6.96 -12.58 -22.31
N ALA A 88 -6.02 -11.66 -22.10
CA ALA A 88 -5.00 -11.32 -23.08
C ALA A 88 -3.87 -12.35 -23.11
N GLY A 89 -3.86 -13.30 -22.19
CA GLY A 89 -2.78 -14.28 -22.10
C GLY A 89 -1.48 -13.70 -21.58
N GLU A 90 -1.56 -12.57 -20.89
CA GLU A 90 -0.40 -11.89 -20.36
C GLU A 90 -0.10 -12.35 -18.94
N THR A 91 1.17 -12.31 -18.57
CA THR A 91 1.60 -12.59 -17.20
C THR A 91 2.34 -11.37 -16.67
N GLN A 92 2.21 -11.15 -15.38
CA GLN A 92 2.88 -10.04 -14.71
C GLN A 92 3.80 -10.58 -13.63
N ARG A 93 4.98 -10.01 -13.54
CA ARG A 93 5.91 -10.29 -12.45
C ARG A 93 6.21 -8.98 -11.75
N THR A 94 5.99 -8.96 -10.45
CA THR A 94 6.30 -7.82 -9.61
C THR A 94 7.09 -8.33 -8.42
N GLU A 95 8.26 -7.72 -8.18
CA GLU A 95 9.08 -8.03 -7.01
C GLU A 95 9.34 -6.73 -6.28
N LEU A 96 8.86 -6.64 -5.06
CA LEU A 96 9.17 -5.49 -4.21
C LEU A 96 10.54 -5.71 -3.61
N ARG A 97 11.50 -4.86 -3.96
CA ARG A 97 12.87 -4.99 -3.50
C ARG A 97 13.08 -4.25 -2.18
N SER A 98 12.51 -3.07 -2.05
CA SER A 98 12.60 -2.31 -0.82
C SER A 98 11.57 -1.20 -0.80
N VAL A 99 11.18 -0.79 0.40
CA VAL A 99 10.40 0.44 0.61
C VAL A 99 11.43 1.49 1.06
N GLU A 100 11.67 2.48 0.22
CA GLU A 100 12.66 3.51 0.49
C GLU A 100 12.11 4.61 1.39
N GLU A 101 10.85 4.96 1.18
CA GLU A 101 10.21 6.01 1.95
C GLU A 101 8.71 5.73 2.08
N SER A 102 8.15 6.01 3.23
CA SER A 102 6.70 6.04 3.41
C SER A 102 6.33 7.24 4.27
N GLY A 103 5.17 7.82 4.01
CA GLY A 103 4.75 8.97 4.77
C GLY A 103 3.25 9.15 4.72
N ILE A 104 2.69 9.79 5.75
CA ILE A 104 1.27 10.10 5.78
C ILE A 104 1.08 11.44 5.11
N GLU A 105 0.31 11.45 4.04
CA GLU A 105 0.10 12.61 3.22
C GLU A 105 -1.24 13.28 3.49
N ALA A 106 -2.23 12.50 3.91
CA ALA A 106 -3.55 13.02 4.24
C ALA A 106 -4.21 12.12 5.27
N ALA A 107 -5.14 12.66 6.03
CA ALA A 107 -5.91 11.89 7.00
C ALA A 107 -7.24 12.58 7.22
N GLU A 108 -8.27 11.79 7.48
CA GLU A 108 -9.61 12.32 7.67
C GLU A 108 -10.41 11.39 8.57
N LEU A 109 -11.26 11.96 9.41
CA LEU A 109 -12.22 11.20 10.18
C LEU A 109 -13.61 11.80 9.89
N ARG A 110 -14.47 11.01 9.26
CA ARG A 110 -15.84 11.40 8.97
C ARG A 110 -16.75 10.47 9.73
N GLY A 111 -17.40 10.96 10.80
CA GLY A 111 -18.18 10.08 11.65
C GLY A 111 -17.30 9.01 12.26
N ASN A 112 -17.58 7.75 11.94
CA ASN A 112 -16.80 6.62 12.43
C ASN A 112 -15.79 6.09 11.41
N ILE A 113 -15.69 6.74 10.25
CA ILE A 113 -14.84 6.24 9.18
C ILE A 113 -13.55 7.06 9.14
N ALA A 114 -12.44 6.38 9.39
CA ALA A 114 -11.12 6.98 9.31
C ALA A 114 -10.46 6.61 7.97
N GLU A 115 -9.85 7.60 7.32
CA GLU A 115 -9.08 7.38 6.11
C GLU A 115 -7.70 7.99 6.28
N VAL A 116 -6.68 7.26 5.89
CA VAL A 116 -5.29 7.74 5.94
C VAL A 116 -4.66 7.45 4.58
N THR A 117 -4.08 8.48 3.99
CA THR A 117 -3.43 8.39 2.68
C THR A 117 -1.92 8.36 2.88
N VAL A 118 -1.29 7.37 2.27
CA VAL A 118 0.14 7.12 2.41
C VAL A 118 0.81 7.27 1.05
N ARG A 119 1.94 7.97 1.05
CA ARG A 119 2.81 8.04 -0.12
C ARG A 119 3.93 7.05 0.10
N LEU A 120 4.16 6.15 -0.86
CA LEU A 120 5.21 5.14 -0.76
C LEU A 120 6.16 5.29 -1.94
N VAL A 121 7.45 5.32 -1.64
CA VAL A 121 8.51 5.28 -2.65
C VAL A 121 9.20 3.94 -2.50
N THR A 122 9.18 3.15 -3.55
CA THR A 122 9.68 1.78 -3.51
C THR A 122 10.57 1.47 -4.69
N ASP A 123 11.44 0.49 -4.52
CA ASP A 123 12.21 -0.08 -5.61
C ASP A 123 11.56 -1.41 -5.97
N GLN A 124 11.19 -1.57 -7.23
CA GLN A 124 10.48 -2.75 -7.71
C GLN A 124 11.02 -3.21 -9.05
N ILE A 125 10.89 -4.50 -9.31
CA ILE A 125 10.94 -5.03 -10.67
C ILE A 125 9.48 -5.24 -11.05
N ASN A 126 9.06 -4.71 -12.20
CA ASN A 126 7.67 -4.78 -12.63
C ASN A 126 7.63 -5.00 -14.14
N LEU A 127 7.04 -6.11 -14.56
CA LEU A 127 7.15 -6.58 -15.93
C LEU A 127 5.88 -7.31 -16.35
N VAL A 128 5.35 -6.96 -17.50
CA VAL A 128 4.21 -7.67 -18.10
C VAL A 128 4.68 -8.27 -19.41
N GLN A 129 4.46 -9.56 -19.59
CA GLN A 129 4.86 -10.30 -20.77
C GLN A 129 3.64 -10.85 -21.50
N ALA A 130 3.71 -10.80 -22.81
CA ALA A 130 2.68 -11.41 -23.67
C ALA A 130 2.83 -12.92 -23.65
N ARG A 131 1.87 -13.60 -24.28
CA ARG A 131 1.86 -15.05 -24.35
C ARG A 131 3.11 -15.64 -24.97
N ASP A 132 3.71 -14.94 -25.94
CA ASP A 132 4.94 -15.39 -26.61
C ASP A 132 6.21 -15.01 -25.83
N GLY A 133 6.08 -14.41 -24.66
CA GLY A 133 7.19 -14.02 -23.83
C GLY A 133 7.74 -12.63 -24.10
N SER A 134 7.24 -11.94 -25.12
CA SER A 134 7.71 -10.58 -25.39
C SER A 134 7.22 -9.62 -24.30
N ILE A 135 7.97 -8.57 -24.07
CA ILE A 135 7.65 -7.59 -23.04
C ILE A 135 6.57 -6.64 -23.56
N VAL A 136 5.45 -6.57 -22.84
CA VAL A 136 4.36 -5.66 -23.14
C VAL A 136 4.59 -4.33 -22.42
N SER A 137 5.02 -4.37 -21.19
CA SER A 137 5.32 -3.17 -20.43
C SER A 137 6.28 -3.48 -19.30
N GLY A 138 6.94 -2.45 -18.79
CA GLY A 138 7.89 -2.59 -17.70
C GLY A 138 9.24 -3.09 -18.15
N ALA A 139 10.06 -3.53 -17.19
CA ALA A 139 11.41 -3.98 -17.45
C ALA A 139 11.85 -4.93 -16.35
N GLU A 140 12.89 -5.72 -16.63
CA GLU A 140 13.49 -6.59 -15.63
C GLU A 140 14.41 -5.83 -14.67
N ALA A 141 14.66 -4.57 -14.93
CA ALA A 141 15.51 -3.76 -14.06
C ALA A 141 14.73 -3.22 -12.87
N VAL A 142 15.43 -3.00 -11.77
CA VAL A 142 14.85 -2.36 -10.59
C VAL A 142 14.53 -0.91 -10.94
N THR A 143 13.29 -0.50 -10.65
CA THR A 143 12.81 0.85 -10.96
C THR A 143 12.22 1.45 -9.69
N GLU A 144 12.51 2.73 -9.46
CA GLU A 144 11.89 3.44 -8.35
C GLU A 144 10.49 3.85 -8.75
N MET A 145 9.53 3.58 -7.89
CA MET A 145 8.13 3.90 -8.13
C MET A 145 7.56 4.66 -6.94
N THR A 146 6.64 5.57 -7.22
CA THR A 146 5.96 6.33 -6.19
C THR A 146 4.46 6.09 -6.33
N ASP A 147 3.85 5.67 -5.24
CA ASP A 147 2.42 5.38 -5.19
C ASP A 147 1.77 6.12 -4.03
N VAL A 148 0.53 6.49 -4.21
CA VAL A 148 -0.28 7.14 -3.16
C VAL A 148 -1.50 6.27 -2.93
N TRP A 149 -1.60 5.70 -1.73
CA TRP A 149 -2.62 4.72 -1.38
C TRP A 149 -3.43 5.20 -0.19
N THR A 150 -4.74 5.05 -0.26
CA THR A 150 -5.65 5.44 0.82
C THR A 150 -6.23 4.20 1.47
N PHE A 151 -6.08 4.12 2.79
CA PHE A 151 -6.62 3.03 3.60
C PHE A 151 -7.76 3.56 4.46
N GLN A 152 -8.73 2.70 4.73
CA GLN A 152 -9.92 3.09 5.47
C GLN A 152 -10.24 2.06 6.54
N ARG A 153 -10.77 2.53 7.66
CA ARG A 153 -11.25 1.67 8.74
C ARG A 153 -12.44 2.31 9.43
N ASP A 154 -13.43 1.51 9.79
CA ASP A 154 -14.49 1.94 10.68
C ASP A 154 -13.94 1.75 12.12
N VAL A 155 -13.75 2.85 12.83
CA VAL A 155 -13.11 2.82 14.15
C VAL A 155 -13.97 2.16 15.21
N THR A 156 -15.25 1.91 14.92
CA THR A 156 -16.14 1.21 15.84
C THR A 156 -16.15 -0.30 15.59
N SER A 157 -15.54 -0.75 14.50
CA SER A 157 -15.50 -2.17 14.17
C SER A 157 -14.57 -2.93 15.10
N SER A 158 -14.93 -4.17 15.43
CA SER A 158 -14.04 -5.04 16.18
C SER A 158 -12.87 -5.54 15.34
N ASP A 159 -12.99 -5.47 14.02
CA ASP A 159 -11.89 -5.81 13.11
C ASP A 159 -10.92 -4.64 13.07
N PRO A 160 -9.68 -4.79 13.54
CA PRO A 160 -8.73 -3.69 13.58
C PRO A 160 -8.07 -3.40 12.24
N SER A 161 -8.35 -4.18 11.21
CA SER A 161 -7.62 -4.06 9.96
C SER A 161 -8.10 -2.85 9.14
N TRP A 162 -7.16 -2.27 8.42
CA TRP A 162 -7.42 -1.20 7.46
C TRP A 162 -7.49 -1.83 6.07
N LYS A 163 -8.39 -1.33 5.23
CA LYS A 163 -8.53 -1.84 3.87
C LYS A 163 -8.16 -0.76 2.87
N LEU A 164 -7.52 -1.16 1.80
CA LEU A 164 -7.22 -0.24 0.71
C LEU A 164 -8.51 0.15 0.01
N VAL A 165 -8.77 1.44 -0.14
CA VAL A 165 -9.95 1.95 -0.83
C VAL A 165 -9.61 2.71 -2.09
N GLY A 166 -8.38 3.16 -2.25
CA GLY A 166 -7.96 3.87 -3.46
C GLY A 166 -6.47 3.86 -3.65
N SER A 167 -6.03 3.91 -4.88
CA SER A 167 -4.61 3.93 -5.22
C SER A 167 -4.38 4.75 -6.47
N THR A 168 -3.31 5.54 -6.47
CA THR A 168 -2.88 6.28 -7.64
C THR A 168 -1.36 6.22 -7.71
N SER A 169 -0.82 6.39 -8.92
CA SER A 169 0.62 6.56 -9.09
C SER A 169 0.92 8.04 -9.05
N ALA A 170 2.02 8.39 -8.43
CA ALA A 170 2.40 9.79 -8.33
C ALA A 170 3.55 10.13 -9.28
#